data_8fdf41c014b5c237810747387b7e9479
#
_entry.id   8fdf41c014b5c237810747387b7e9479
#
_cell.length_a   1.000
_cell.length_b   1.000
_cell.length_c   1.000
_cell.angle_alpha   90.00
_cell.angle_beta   90.00
_cell.angle_gamma   90.00
#
_symmetry.space_group_name_H-M   'P 1'
#
loop_
_entity.id
_entity.type
_entity.pdbx_description
1 polymer ?
#
loop_
_entity_poly.entity_id
_entity_poly.type
_entity_poly.pdbx_seq_one_letter_code
_entity_poly.pdbx_strand_id
1 'polypeptide(L)'
;MSRWSLDGGPYTYGGTSSGSTGSGGGNAWDGSTNASGVLTVNDRTMDYYNLQSPSSGTIDIGSSFDVYAQAYEGGVTEAAGAGTGVECWIGYSTIDATQLTDFEGSGWTWVAASFSSQVGSNDEFVAEIGTGLSATGTYYYVSRWKLGLGSYTYGGYN
;
A
#
# COMPACT_ATOMS: atom_id res chain seq x y z
N MET A 1 0.19 6.27 -28.19
CA MET A 1 0.01 7.05 -29.46
C MET A 1 0.90 8.28 -29.37
N SER A 2 1.70 8.55 -30.39
CA SER A 2 2.47 9.80 -30.51
C SER A 2 1.73 10.82 -31.36
N ARG A 3 1.94 12.10 -31.09
CA ARG A 3 1.34 13.22 -31.83
C ARG A 3 2.45 14.17 -32.30
N TRP A 4 2.42 14.55 -33.55
CA TRP A 4 3.43 15.38 -34.18
C TRP A 4 2.76 16.53 -34.95
N SER A 5 3.40 17.68 -34.97
CA SER A 5 3.03 18.85 -35.79
C SER A 5 4.29 19.45 -36.35
N LEU A 6 4.26 19.85 -37.62
CA LEU A 6 5.33 20.58 -38.27
C LEU A 6 4.87 22.04 -38.43
N ASP A 7 5.67 22.96 -37.91
CA ASP A 7 5.47 24.42 -38.06
C ASP A 7 4.05 24.93 -37.71
N GLY A 8 3.43 24.35 -36.67
CA GLY A 8 2.07 24.68 -36.25
C GLY A 8 0.95 24.19 -37.17
N GLY A 9 1.27 23.33 -38.12
CA GLY A 9 0.29 22.64 -38.95
C GLY A 9 -0.58 21.65 -38.20
N PRO A 10 -1.51 20.97 -38.90
CA PRO A 10 -2.36 19.97 -38.27
C PRO A 10 -1.55 18.81 -37.66
N TYR A 11 -2.07 18.24 -36.57
CA TYR A 11 -1.43 17.10 -35.92
C TYR A 11 -1.55 15.83 -36.73
N THR A 12 -0.45 15.07 -36.82
CA THR A 12 -0.44 13.69 -37.25
C THR A 12 -0.21 12.75 -36.07
N TYR A 13 -0.77 11.57 -36.12
CA TYR A 13 -0.75 10.61 -35.03
C TYR A 13 -0.02 9.33 -35.46
N GLY A 14 0.83 8.80 -34.59
CA GLY A 14 1.52 7.54 -34.80
C GLY A 14 1.11 6.51 -33.76
N GLY A 15 0.92 5.28 -34.20
CA GLY A 15 0.69 4.12 -33.34
C GLY A 15 1.75 3.06 -33.58
N THR A 16 1.65 1.94 -32.87
CA THR A 16 2.44 0.73 -33.16
C THR A 16 1.82 -0.01 -34.32
N SER A 17 2.63 -0.53 -35.25
CA SER A 17 2.10 -1.44 -36.28
C SER A 17 1.96 -2.85 -35.69
N SER A 18 0.82 -3.48 -35.88
CA SER A 18 0.64 -4.88 -35.51
C SER A 18 1.55 -5.75 -36.41
N GLY A 19 2.61 -6.34 -35.78
CA GLY A 19 3.46 -7.29 -36.46
C GLY A 19 4.83 -6.82 -36.94
N SER A 20 5.25 -5.59 -36.68
CA SER A 20 6.60 -5.13 -37.02
C SER A 20 7.55 -5.30 -35.82
N THR A 21 8.46 -6.28 -35.97
CA THR A 21 9.70 -6.38 -35.15
C THR A 21 10.85 -5.59 -35.75
N GLY A 22 10.61 -4.75 -36.74
CA GLY A 22 11.62 -4.08 -37.54
C GLY A 22 11.70 -2.59 -37.30
N SER A 23 12.92 -2.13 -37.24
CA SER A 23 13.31 -0.74 -37.19
C SER A 23 12.78 0.06 -38.39
N GLY A 24 12.15 1.17 -38.09
CA GLY A 24 12.05 2.26 -39.02
C GLY A 24 10.86 2.23 -39.97
N GLY A 25 9.89 3.00 -39.68
CA GLY A 25 8.78 3.30 -40.54
C GLY A 25 7.50 3.42 -39.71
N GLY A 26 7.49 4.34 -38.76
CA GLY A 26 6.24 4.74 -38.13
C GLY A 26 5.36 5.37 -39.19
N ASN A 27 4.38 4.64 -39.65
CA ASN A 27 3.35 5.21 -40.50
C ASN A 27 2.41 6.10 -39.68
N ALA A 28 1.90 7.14 -40.34
CA ALA A 28 0.82 7.93 -39.77
C ALA A 28 -0.35 7.00 -39.39
N TRP A 29 -1.07 7.37 -38.36
CA TRP A 29 -2.27 6.63 -37.95
C TRP A 29 -3.31 6.62 -39.08
N ASP A 30 -3.65 5.46 -39.56
CA ASP A 30 -4.61 5.26 -40.67
C ASP A 30 -6.02 4.82 -40.22
N GLY A 31 -6.17 4.59 -38.91
CA GLY A 31 -7.45 4.18 -38.32
C GLY A 31 -7.79 2.70 -38.49
N SER A 32 -6.98 1.92 -39.21
CA SER A 32 -7.29 0.53 -39.54
C SER A 32 -6.17 -0.47 -39.22
N THR A 33 -4.92 -0.11 -39.49
CA THR A 33 -3.77 -1.01 -39.32
C THR A 33 -2.89 -0.68 -38.10
N ASN A 34 -3.08 0.50 -37.54
CA ASN A 34 -2.33 0.92 -36.38
C ASN A 34 -3.07 0.54 -35.08
N ALA A 35 -2.33 0.05 -34.07
CA ALA A 35 -2.84 -0.24 -32.75
C ALA A 35 -2.34 0.77 -31.70
N SER A 36 -3.15 1.07 -30.71
CA SER A 36 -2.71 1.81 -29.54
C SER A 36 -1.75 0.94 -28.72
N GLY A 37 -0.74 1.58 -28.12
CA GLY A 37 0.01 0.94 -27.06
C GLY A 37 -0.91 0.69 -25.84
N VAL A 38 -0.71 -0.43 -25.16
CA VAL A 38 -1.44 -0.81 -23.97
C VAL A 38 -0.49 -0.74 -22.78
N LEU A 39 -0.89 -0.04 -21.75
CA LEU A 39 -0.23 -0.01 -20.44
C LEU A 39 -1.25 -0.47 -19.40
N THR A 40 -0.93 -1.56 -18.73
CA THR A 40 -1.68 -1.98 -17.54
C THR A 40 -0.95 -1.49 -16.31
N VAL A 41 -1.66 -0.82 -15.43
CA VAL A 41 -1.15 -0.38 -14.13
C VAL A 41 -1.89 -1.19 -13.07
N ASN A 42 -1.14 -2.00 -12.35
CA ASN A 42 -1.67 -2.80 -11.25
C ASN A 42 -1.51 -2.03 -9.93
N ASP A 43 -2.39 -2.30 -8.98
CA ASP A 43 -2.22 -1.83 -7.61
C ASP A 43 -1.02 -2.53 -6.96
N ARG A 44 -0.35 -1.84 -6.04
CA ARG A 44 0.77 -2.37 -5.26
C ARG A 44 0.28 -2.69 -3.85
N THR A 45 0.22 -3.97 -3.54
CA THR A 45 -0.13 -4.47 -2.20
C THR A 45 1.00 -5.34 -1.68
N MET A 46 1.12 -5.46 -0.37
CA MET A 46 2.09 -6.37 0.25
C MET A 46 1.71 -7.83 0.00
N ASP A 47 2.70 -8.71 -0.18
CA ASP A 47 2.50 -10.16 -0.33
C ASP A 47 1.98 -10.80 0.98
N TYR A 48 2.39 -10.26 2.13
CA TYR A 48 1.95 -10.69 3.46
C TYR A 48 1.96 -9.52 4.43
N TYR A 49 0.97 -9.48 5.31
CA TYR A 49 0.86 -8.50 6.38
C TYR A 49 -0.08 -9.00 7.48
N ASN A 50 0.24 -8.69 8.74
CA ASN A 50 -0.59 -9.06 9.88
C ASN A 50 -0.45 -8.08 11.05
N LEU A 51 -1.27 -8.26 12.07
CA LEU A 51 -1.05 -7.80 13.41
C LEU A 51 -0.31 -8.91 14.15
N GLN A 52 0.88 -8.63 14.71
CA GLN A 52 1.75 -9.67 15.24
C GLN A 52 1.56 -9.90 16.73
N SER A 53 1.66 -8.86 17.54
CA SER A 53 1.54 -8.96 19.00
C SER A 53 1.33 -7.59 19.67
N PRO A 54 0.80 -7.57 20.89
CA PRO A 54 0.12 -8.66 21.57
C PRO A 54 -1.27 -8.91 20.97
N SER A 55 -1.86 -10.10 21.21
CA SER A 55 -3.23 -10.42 20.76
C SER A 55 -4.31 -9.78 21.63
N SER A 56 -3.95 -9.41 22.86
CA SER A 56 -4.83 -8.70 23.81
C SER A 56 -3.99 -8.13 24.95
N GLY A 57 -4.59 -7.25 25.73
CA GLY A 57 -3.95 -6.68 26.91
C GLY A 57 -4.95 -5.96 27.79
N THR A 58 -4.49 -5.62 29.00
CA THR A 58 -5.22 -4.73 29.93
C THR A 58 -4.23 -3.73 30.47
N ILE A 59 -4.58 -2.46 30.36
CA ILE A 59 -3.76 -1.35 30.83
C ILE A 59 -4.61 -0.36 31.62
N ASP A 60 -3.98 0.45 32.45
CA ASP A 60 -4.61 1.62 33.04
C ASP A 60 -4.62 2.78 32.03
N ILE A 61 -5.56 3.72 32.20
CA ILE A 61 -5.66 4.93 31.38
C ILE A 61 -4.30 5.65 31.33
N GLY A 62 -3.84 5.95 30.12
CA GLY A 62 -2.59 6.66 29.87
C GLY A 62 -1.31 5.82 30.04
N SER A 63 -1.44 4.53 30.33
CA SER A 63 -0.28 3.62 30.30
C SER A 63 0.09 3.26 28.88
N SER A 64 1.37 2.94 28.66
CA SER A 64 1.84 2.53 27.33
C SER A 64 1.31 1.14 26.93
N PHE A 65 1.07 0.97 25.63
CA PHE A 65 0.72 -0.30 25.04
C PHE A 65 1.29 -0.36 23.63
N ASP A 66 2.40 -1.07 23.50
CA ASP A 66 3.09 -1.26 22.22
C ASP A 66 2.45 -2.40 21.43
N VAL A 67 2.17 -2.13 20.16
CA VAL A 67 1.58 -3.09 19.23
C VAL A 67 2.52 -3.28 18.05
N TYR A 68 2.83 -4.54 17.77
CA TYR A 68 3.72 -4.97 16.70
C TYR A 68 2.95 -5.56 15.54
N ALA A 69 3.41 -5.28 14.34
CA ALA A 69 2.86 -5.79 13.10
C ALA A 69 3.99 -6.15 12.14
N GLN A 70 3.78 -7.14 11.29
CA GLN A 70 4.78 -7.61 10.33
C GLN A 70 4.23 -7.60 8.92
N ALA A 71 5.12 -7.35 7.96
CA ALA A 71 4.82 -7.47 6.55
C ALA A 71 5.99 -8.06 5.77
N TYR A 72 5.65 -8.69 4.64
CA TYR A 72 6.59 -9.17 3.64
C TYR A 72 6.19 -8.69 2.25
N GLU A 73 7.19 -8.31 1.49
CA GLU A 73 7.09 -8.01 0.07
C GLU A 73 8.36 -8.47 -0.62
N GLY A 74 8.23 -9.36 -1.61
CA GLY A 74 9.34 -9.94 -2.33
C GLY A 74 10.20 -8.88 -3.04
N GLY A 75 11.51 -8.91 -2.79
CA GLY A 75 12.47 -7.93 -3.33
C GLY A 75 12.49 -6.59 -2.60
N VAL A 76 11.76 -6.44 -1.49
CA VAL A 76 11.66 -5.18 -0.73
C VAL A 76 12.05 -5.36 0.74
N THR A 77 11.49 -6.36 1.43
CA THR A 77 11.64 -6.53 2.89
C THR A 77 12.72 -7.52 3.32
N GLU A 78 13.42 -8.18 2.38
CA GLU A 78 14.46 -9.16 2.73
C GLU A 78 15.79 -8.52 3.15
N ALA A 79 16.01 -7.26 2.78
CA ALA A 79 17.23 -6.53 3.16
C ALA A 79 17.12 -5.97 4.57
N ALA A 80 18.26 -5.79 5.23
CA ALA A 80 18.29 -5.20 6.57
C ALA A 80 17.74 -3.77 6.57
N GLY A 81 16.87 -3.47 7.53
CA GLY A 81 16.22 -2.16 7.68
C GLY A 81 14.83 -2.13 7.02
N ALA A 82 14.12 -1.03 7.19
CA ALA A 82 12.79 -0.88 6.62
C ALA A 82 12.79 -0.95 5.09
N GLY A 83 11.91 -1.75 4.52
CA GLY A 83 11.72 -1.86 3.07
C GLY A 83 11.30 -0.53 2.46
N THR A 84 11.88 -0.19 1.32
CA THR A 84 11.62 1.10 0.66
C THR A 84 10.13 1.22 0.26
N GLY A 85 9.47 2.25 0.76
CA GLY A 85 8.07 2.54 0.47
C GLY A 85 7.08 1.72 1.31
N VAL A 86 7.55 0.92 2.26
CA VAL A 86 6.70 0.25 3.24
C VAL A 86 6.30 1.24 4.32
N GLU A 87 5.00 1.41 4.51
CA GLU A 87 4.41 2.25 5.56
C GLU A 87 3.42 1.43 6.37
N CYS A 88 3.45 1.60 7.70
CA CYS A 88 2.58 0.90 8.64
C CYS A 88 1.94 1.89 9.62
N TRP A 89 0.71 1.60 10.00
CA TRP A 89 -0.02 2.25 11.09
C TRP A 89 -0.72 1.20 11.93
N ILE A 90 -0.82 1.46 13.23
CA ILE A 90 -1.73 0.73 14.09
C ILE A 90 -2.95 1.62 14.32
N GLY A 91 -4.11 1.09 13.98
CA GLY A 91 -5.40 1.72 14.22
C GLY A 91 -6.06 1.15 15.46
N TYR A 92 -6.75 1.99 16.21
CA TYR A 92 -7.60 1.55 17.31
C TYR A 92 -8.97 2.22 17.29
N SER A 93 -9.96 1.52 17.80
CA SER A 93 -11.37 1.96 17.86
C SER A 93 -12.12 1.24 18.97
N THR A 94 -13.27 1.77 19.39
CA THR A 94 -14.27 1.04 20.16
C THR A 94 -15.22 0.20 19.28
N ILE A 95 -15.05 0.26 17.96
CA ILE A 95 -15.83 -0.50 16.98
C ILE A 95 -15.10 -1.81 16.69
N ASP A 96 -15.79 -2.94 16.88
CA ASP A 96 -15.31 -4.24 16.45
C ASP A 96 -15.56 -4.38 14.94
N ALA A 97 -14.51 -4.20 14.13
CA ALA A 97 -14.62 -4.24 12.68
C ALA A 97 -14.80 -5.68 12.18
N THR A 98 -15.79 -5.89 11.34
CA THR A 98 -16.11 -7.20 10.75
C THR A 98 -15.92 -7.22 9.23
N GLN A 99 -15.82 -6.05 8.61
CA GLN A 99 -15.64 -5.87 7.17
C GLN A 99 -14.48 -4.90 6.89
N LEU A 100 -13.80 -5.04 5.76
CA LEU A 100 -12.72 -4.11 5.37
C LEU A 100 -13.18 -2.65 5.28
N THR A 101 -14.42 -2.43 4.90
CA THR A 101 -15.03 -1.08 4.81
C THR A 101 -15.22 -0.40 6.16
N ASP A 102 -15.22 -1.16 7.26
CA ASP A 102 -15.36 -0.61 8.60
C ASP A 102 -14.15 0.23 9.04
N PHE A 103 -13.00 0.06 8.38
CA PHE A 103 -11.78 0.82 8.64
C PHE A 103 -11.72 2.16 7.90
N GLU A 104 -12.52 2.36 6.85
CA GLU A 104 -12.52 3.56 6.00
C GLU A 104 -13.30 4.73 6.62
N GLY A 105 -14.12 4.46 7.64
CA GLY A 105 -14.99 5.44 8.27
C GLY A 105 -14.33 6.24 9.39
N SER A 106 -15.07 7.23 9.91
CA SER A 106 -14.71 7.97 11.13
C SER A 106 -14.94 7.08 12.36
N GLY A 107 -14.00 6.75 13.11
CA GLY A 107 -14.12 5.91 14.33
C GLY A 107 -12.84 5.20 14.65
N TRP A 108 -11.91 5.25 13.74
CA TRP A 108 -10.56 4.71 13.91
C TRP A 108 -9.54 5.85 14.10
N THR A 109 -8.69 5.70 15.09
CA THR A 109 -7.51 6.55 15.28
C THR A 109 -6.31 5.78 14.79
N TRP A 110 -5.52 6.37 13.89
CA TRP A 110 -4.37 5.75 13.26
C TRP A 110 -3.08 6.36 13.78
N VAL A 111 -2.21 5.53 14.37
CA VAL A 111 -0.89 5.91 14.86
C VAL A 111 0.16 5.34 13.91
N ALA A 112 1.02 6.20 13.36
CA ALA A 112 2.11 5.75 12.50
C ALA A 112 3.07 4.85 13.27
N ALA A 113 3.37 3.69 12.71
CA ALA A 113 4.32 2.75 13.27
C ALA A 113 5.73 3.00 12.74
N SER A 114 6.72 2.76 13.56
CA SER A 114 8.14 2.82 13.20
C SER A 114 8.69 1.42 12.99
N PHE A 115 9.64 1.27 12.08
CA PHE A 115 10.38 0.03 11.91
C PHE A 115 11.04 -0.38 13.25
N SER A 116 10.81 -1.59 13.67
CA SER A 116 11.32 -2.18 14.90
C SER A 116 12.51 -3.08 14.63
N SER A 117 12.30 -4.10 13.83
CA SER A 117 13.33 -5.11 13.55
C SER A 117 13.07 -5.87 12.26
N GLN A 118 14.11 -6.55 11.79
CA GLN A 118 14.00 -7.57 10.75
C GLN A 118 13.69 -8.92 11.39
N VAL A 119 12.61 -9.59 10.96
CA VAL A 119 12.22 -10.92 11.44
C VAL A 119 12.21 -11.90 10.27
N GLY A 120 13.35 -12.57 10.06
CA GLY A 120 13.55 -13.37 8.85
C GLY A 120 13.56 -12.48 7.61
N SER A 121 12.62 -12.68 6.69
CA SER A 121 12.41 -11.83 5.51
C SER A 121 11.32 -10.78 5.71
N ASN A 122 10.71 -10.71 6.89
CA ASN A 122 9.65 -9.75 7.20
C ASN A 122 10.22 -8.53 7.91
N ASP A 123 9.63 -7.38 7.64
CA ASP A 123 9.82 -6.16 8.41
C ASP A 123 8.80 -6.12 9.55
N GLU A 124 9.27 -5.90 10.77
CA GLU A 124 8.43 -5.66 11.93
C GLU A 124 8.37 -4.17 12.24
N PHE A 125 7.16 -3.69 12.48
CA PHE A 125 6.87 -2.31 12.87
C PHE A 125 6.18 -2.28 14.22
N VAL A 126 6.36 -1.18 14.97
CA VAL A 126 5.76 -0.97 16.29
C VAL A 126 5.15 0.40 16.40
N ALA A 127 3.98 0.47 17.02
CA ALA A 127 3.38 1.72 17.45
C ALA A 127 2.89 1.62 18.90
N GLU A 128 3.11 2.67 19.66
CA GLU A 128 2.56 2.85 21.00
C GLU A 128 1.18 3.50 20.87
N ILE A 129 0.13 2.83 21.34
CA ILE A 129 -1.25 3.31 21.23
C ILE A 129 -1.92 3.59 22.57
N GLY A 130 -1.34 3.11 23.68
CA GLY A 130 -1.99 3.13 24.99
C GLY A 130 -2.05 4.51 25.63
N THR A 131 -1.01 5.33 25.51
CA THR A 131 -0.97 6.69 26.11
C THR A 131 -2.02 7.63 25.53
N GLY A 132 -2.50 7.36 24.32
CA GLY A 132 -3.59 8.10 23.67
C GLY A 132 -4.99 7.75 24.20
N LEU A 133 -5.13 6.65 24.97
CA LEU A 133 -6.42 6.19 25.47
C LEU A 133 -6.78 6.93 26.77
N SER A 134 -7.78 7.80 26.69
CA SER A 134 -8.22 8.69 27.78
C SER A 134 -9.51 8.27 28.45
N ALA A 135 -10.14 7.18 28.02
CA ALA A 135 -11.38 6.65 28.57
C ALA A 135 -11.29 5.15 28.81
N THR A 136 -12.00 4.67 29.83
CA THR A 136 -12.15 3.23 30.08
C THR A 136 -13.06 2.61 29.02
N GLY A 137 -12.78 1.38 28.63
CA GLY A 137 -13.58 0.65 27.66
C GLY A 137 -12.81 -0.49 27.01
N THR A 138 -13.47 -1.17 26.08
CA THR A 138 -12.85 -2.15 25.21
C THR A 138 -12.45 -1.44 23.93
N TYR A 139 -11.21 -1.61 23.53
CA TYR A 139 -10.68 -1.12 22.27
C TYR A 139 -10.23 -2.29 21.40
N TYR A 140 -10.51 -2.21 20.13
CA TYR A 140 -10.05 -3.12 19.11
C TYR A 140 -8.93 -2.45 18.33
N TYR A 141 -7.93 -3.19 17.87
CA TYR A 141 -6.81 -2.65 17.14
C TYR A 141 -6.39 -3.56 15.98
N VAL A 142 -5.89 -2.94 14.91
CA VAL A 142 -5.51 -3.59 13.66
C VAL A 142 -4.29 -2.91 13.06
N SER A 143 -3.57 -3.60 12.19
CA SER A 143 -2.53 -2.98 11.38
C SER A 143 -3.09 -2.51 10.03
N ARG A 144 -2.56 -1.40 9.52
CA ARG A 144 -2.81 -0.88 8.18
C ARG A 144 -1.49 -0.67 7.47
N TRP A 145 -1.44 -1.10 6.23
CA TRP A 145 -0.23 -1.09 5.43
C TRP A 145 -0.41 -0.38 4.12
N LYS A 146 0.70 0.14 3.60
CA LYS A 146 0.78 0.74 2.28
C LYS A 146 2.14 0.51 1.67
N LEU A 147 2.19 0.20 0.37
CA LEU A 147 3.42 0.04 -0.40
C LEU A 147 3.49 1.11 -1.49
N GLY A 148 4.32 2.12 -1.27
CA GLY A 148 4.47 3.25 -2.19
C GLY A 148 3.16 3.98 -2.46
N LEU A 149 2.68 3.99 -3.70
CA LEU A 149 1.42 4.63 -4.10
C LEU A 149 0.23 3.67 -4.13
N GLY A 150 0.41 2.42 -3.67
CA GLY A 150 -0.66 1.42 -3.63
C GLY A 150 -1.78 1.76 -2.64
N SER A 151 -2.85 0.98 -2.70
CA SER A 151 -3.98 1.10 -1.78
C SER A 151 -3.64 0.61 -0.38
N TYR A 152 -4.43 1.03 0.61
CA TYR A 152 -4.31 0.50 1.96
C TYR A 152 -4.77 -0.95 2.04
N THR A 153 -4.02 -1.74 2.83
CA THR A 153 -4.39 -3.10 3.23
C THR A 153 -4.43 -3.20 4.75
N TYR A 154 -5.23 -4.11 5.28
CA TYR A 154 -5.50 -4.20 6.72
C TYR A 154 -5.20 -5.61 7.22
N GLY A 155 -4.43 -5.71 8.30
CA GLY A 155 -4.03 -6.97 8.92
C GLY A 155 -4.59 -7.10 10.34
N GLY A 156 -5.18 -8.26 10.61
CA GLY A 156 -5.62 -8.66 11.94
C GLY A 156 -4.63 -9.61 12.61
N TYR A 157 -4.93 -9.98 13.85
CA TYR A 157 -4.25 -11.03 14.57
C TYR A 157 -4.79 -12.41 14.13
N ASN A 158 -3.90 -13.37 13.87
CA ASN A 158 -4.24 -14.76 13.54
C ASN A 158 -4.08 -15.68 14.75
#